data_955b192f175b8b222abde2b637be98b9
#
_entry.id   955b192f175b8b222abde2b637be98b9
#
_cell.length_a   1.000
_cell.length_b   1.000
_cell.length_c   1.000
_cell.angle_alpha   90.00
_cell.angle_beta   90.00
_cell.angle_gamma   90.00
#
_symmetry.space_group_name_H-M   'P 1'
#
loop_
_entity.id
_entity.type
_entity.pdbx_description
1 polymer ?
#
loop_
_entity_poly.entity_id
_entity_poly.type
_entity_poly.pdbx_seq_one_letter_code
_entity_poly.pdbx_strand_id
1 'polypeptide(L)'
;MEDKEKKVRSKRDPQGRRRAIAQAAAELLLFEGSKSVTHRSVAKKAQVPLGSTTQYFSSINELKRAGYDVISRGVERGYDELIAQSEKAKNDSKALAACIYDYVTNIEEVRADIVLSAAAIKDEELRALLERNNERYEASLKQYMSDNQAKMISVFTNGLMLETGIFAHQFSEEFIV
;
A
#
# COMPACT_ATOMS: atom_id res chain seq x y z
N MET A 1 9.96 -53.96 4.99
CA MET A 1 10.42 -52.90 5.95
C MET A 1 9.87 -51.60 5.40
N GLU A 2 8.71 -51.17 5.91
CA GLU A 2 8.06 -49.94 5.48
C GLU A 2 8.64 -48.79 6.26
N ASP A 3 9.26 -47.87 5.52
CA ASP A 3 9.80 -46.63 6.05
C ASP A 3 8.63 -45.64 6.23
N LYS A 4 8.19 -45.49 7.48
CA LYS A 4 7.18 -44.48 7.83
C LYS A 4 7.85 -43.11 7.88
N GLU A 5 7.82 -42.36 6.80
CA GLU A 5 8.12 -40.94 6.79
C GLU A 5 7.28 -40.22 7.86
N LYS A 6 7.92 -39.86 8.96
CA LYS A 6 7.37 -38.98 10.00
C LYS A 6 7.17 -37.60 9.39
N LYS A 7 5.93 -37.30 8.97
CA LYS A 7 5.47 -35.95 8.65
C LYS A 7 5.77 -35.03 9.84
N VAL A 8 6.87 -34.26 9.75
CA VAL A 8 7.25 -33.28 10.75
C VAL A 8 6.07 -32.29 10.89
N ARG A 9 5.35 -32.37 12.02
CA ARG A 9 4.33 -31.37 12.37
C ARG A 9 5.03 -30.03 12.50
N SER A 10 4.87 -29.16 11.51
CA SER A 10 5.30 -27.76 11.54
C SER A 10 4.87 -27.16 12.87
N LYS A 11 5.88 -26.66 13.64
CA LYS A 11 5.69 -25.92 14.89
C LYS A 11 4.56 -24.89 14.65
N ARG A 12 3.49 -24.92 15.46
CA ARG A 12 2.41 -23.92 15.38
C ARG A 12 3.02 -22.53 15.53
N ASP A 13 3.08 -21.75 14.44
CA ASP A 13 3.42 -20.34 14.46
C ASP A 13 2.12 -19.51 14.42
N PRO A 14 1.54 -19.12 15.56
CA PRO A 14 0.31 -18.35 15.62
C PRO A 14 0.46 -16.96 15.00
N GLN A 15 1.63 -16.32 15.16
CA GLN A 15 1.88 -15.00 14.59
C GLN A 15 2.04 -15.04 13.07
N GLY A 16 2.77 -16.02 12.55
CA GLY A 16 2.87 -16.23 11.11
C GLY A 16 1.52 -16.52 10.49
N ARG A 17 0.66 -17.29 11.15
CA ARG A 17 -0.70 -17.56 10.68
C ARG A 17 -1.57 -16.30 10.69
N ARG A 18 -1.52 -15.48 11.75
CA ARG A 18 -2.21 -14.19 11.81
C ARG A 18 -1.77 -13.26 10.69
N ARG A 19 -0.45 -13.19 10.42
CA ARG A 19 0.11 -12.41 9.31
C ARG A 19 -0.37 -12.91 7.95
N ALA A 20 -0.37 -14.22 7.71
CA ALA A 20 -0.85 -14.80 6.45
C ALA A 20 -2.33 -14.49 6.19
N ILE A 21 -3.17 -14.51 7.23
CA ILE A 21 -4.59 -14.14 7.13
C ILE A 21 -4.74 -12.64 6.81
N ALA A 22 -3.99 -11.77 7.49
CA ALA A 22 -4.00 -10.32 7.21
C ALA A 22 -3.48 -10.01 5.79
N GLN A 23 -2.45 -10.70 5.33
CA GLN A 23 -1.94 -10.57 3.97
C GLN A 23 -2.99 -10.98 2.92
N ALA A 24 -3.68 -12.08 3.13
CA ALA A 24 -4.77 -12.53 2.24
C ALA A 24 -5.96 -11.54 2.23
N ALA A 25 -6.25 -10.90 3.36
CA ALA A 25 -7.25 -9.84 3.41
C ALA A 25 -6.79 -8.59 2.61
N ALA A 26 -5.52 -8.21 2.73
CA ALA A 26 -4.93 -7.11 1.95
C ALA A 26 -5.02 -7.36 0.45
N GLU A 27 -4.67 -8.55 -0.01
CA GLU A 27 -4.77 -8.93 -1.43
C GLU A 27 -6.21 -8.87 -1.95
N LEU A 28 -7.20 -9.34 -1.17
CA LEU A 28 -8.60 -9.20 -1.54
C LEU A 28 -9.04 -7.74 -1.60
N LEU A 29 -8.60 -6.89 -0.67
CA LEU A 29 -8.87 -5.44 -0.70
C LEU A 29 -8.32 -4.79 -1.96
N LEU A 30 -7.07 -5.12 -2.33
CA LEU A 30 -6.36 -4.52 -3.47
C LEU A 30 -6.94 -4.93 -4.82
N PHE A 31 -7.34 -6.21 -4.97
CA PHE A 31 -7.68 -6.76 -6.28
C PHE A 31 -9.17 -7.00 -6.49
N GLU A 32 -9.94 -7.21 -5.42
CA GLU A 32 -11.35 -7.58 -5.51
C GLU A 32 -12.28 -6.59 -4.75
N GLY A 33 -11.69 -5.65 -4.01
CA GLY A 33 -12.38 -4.62 -3.27
C GLY A 33 -12.94 -5.06 -1.92
N SER A 34 -13.36 -4.10 -1.11
CA SER A 34 -13.75 -4.31 0.30
C SER A 34 -14.96 -5.24 0.50
N LYS A 35 -15.83 -5.40 -0.51
CA LYS A 35 -16.99 -6.30 -0.41
C LYS A 35 -16.60 -7.78 -0.52
N SER A 36 -15.46 -8.10 -1.15
CA SER A 36 -14.96 -9.47 -1.29
C SER A 36 -14.40 -10.03 0.01
N VAL A 37 -14.03 -9.18 0.99
CA VAL A 37 -13.42 -9.59 2.25
C VAL A 37 -14.47 -10.19 3.18
N THR A 38 -14.44 -11.50 3.30
CA THR A 38 -15.23 -12.30 4.24
C THR A 38 -14.31 -13.32 4.91
N HIS A 39 -14.69 -13.86 6.07
CA HIS A 39 -13.90 -14.95 6.70
C HIS A 39 -13.68 -16.13 5.74
N ARG A 40 -14.67 -16.47 4.93
CA ARG A 40 -14.58 -17.60 3.97
C ARG A 40 -13.61 -17.29 2.82
N SER A 41 -13.70 -16.11 2.18
CA SER A 41 -12.82 -15.75 1.07
C SER A 41 -11.37 -15.63 1.53
N VAL A 42 -11.15 -14.99 2.68
CA VAL A 42 -9.82 -14.86 3.28
C VAL A 42 -9.25 -16.21 3.69
N ALA A 43 -10.04 -17.11 4.30
CA ALA A 43 -9.60 -18.46 4.66
C ALA A 43 -9.15 -19.24 3.41
N LYS A 44 -9.94 -19.15 2.31
CA LYS A 44 -9.60 -19.77 1.03
C LYS A 44 -8.29 -19.20 0.46
N LYS A 45 -8.15 -17.88 0.44
CA LYS A 45 -6.96 -17.17 -0.08
C LYS A 45 -5.71 -17.47 0.73
N ALA A 46 -5.81 -17.45 2.06
CA ALA A 46 -4.72 -17.77 3.00
C ALA A 46 -4.40 -19.25 3.12
N GLN A 47 -5.19 -20.13 2.48
CA GLN A 47 -5.09 -21.59 2.58
C GLN A 47 -5.13 -22.10 4.03
N VAL A 48 -6.03 -21.53 4.84
CA VAL A 48 -6.24 -21.92 6.25
C VAL A 48 -7.67 -22.40 6.47
N PRO A 49 -7.92 -23.23 7.51
CA PRO A 49 -9.27 -23.57 7.91
C PRO A 49 -10.09 -22.31 8.26
N LEU A 50 -11.39 -22.30 7.92
CA LEU A 50 -12.28 -21.18 8.21
C LEU A 50 -12.25 -20.77 9.70
N GLY A 51 -12.23 -21.74 10.62
CA GLY A 51 -12.12 -21.49 12.06
C GLY A 51 -10.85 -20.75 12.47
N SER A 52 -9.78 -20.80 11.67
CA SER A 52 -8.58 -20.02 11.95
C SER A 52 -8.83 -18.52 11.78
N THR A 53 -9.56 -18.09 10.75
CA THR A 53 -9.84 -16.67 10.54
C THR A 53 -10.69 -16.09 11.66
N THR A 54 -11.70 -16.80 12.14
CA THR A 54 -12.56 -16.36 13.25
C THR A 54 -11.85 -16.44 14.60
N GLN A 55 -10.86 -17.31 14.74
CA GLN A 55 -10.01 -17.39 15.94
C GLN A 55 -9.09 -16.17 16.08
N TYR A 56 -8.52 -15.67 14.97
CA TYR A 56 -7.55 -14.56 14.98
C TYR A 56 -8.20 -13.19 14.80
N PHE A 57 -9.39 -13.14 14.21
CA PHE A 57 -10.11 -11.91 13.91
C PHE A 57 -11.60 -12.14 14.22
N SER A 58 -12.09 -11.47 15.26
CA SER A 58 -13.43 -11.69 15.80
C SER A 58 -14.55 -11.17 14.89
N SER A 59 -14.24 -10.23 14.02
CA SER A 59 -15.19 -9.59 13.11
C SER A 59 -14.60 -9.33 11.73
N ILE A 60 -15.50 -9.13 10.75
CA ILE A 60 -15.11 -8.71 9.39
C ILE A 60 -14.41 -7.36 9.41
N ASN A 61 -14.81 -6.45 10.29
CA ASN A 61 -14.17 -5.14 10.40
C ASN A 61 -12.73 -5.26 10.91
N GLU A 62 -12.48 -6.09 11.91
CA GLU A 62 -11.13 -6.37 12.40
C GLU A 62 -10.26 -7.01 11.33
N LEU A 63 -10.84 -7.94 10.56
CA LEU A 63 -10.15 -8.60 9.44
C LEU A 63 -9.79 -7.61 8.33
N LYS A 64 -10.72 -6.71 7.96
CA LYS A 64 -10.47 -5.64 6.98
C LYS A 64 -9.42 -4.66 7.48
N ARG A 65 -9.51 -4.26 8.76
CA ARG A 65 -8.53 -3.37 9.38
C ARG A 65 -7.12 -3.97 9.28
N ALA A 66 -6.95 -5.24 9.62
CA ALA A 66 -5.66 -5.92 9.49
C ALA A 66 -5.14 -5.94 8.03
N GLY A 67 -6.03 -6.05 7.06
CA GLY A 67 -5.68 -5.93 5.64
C GLY A 67 -5.22 -4.51 5.28
N TYR A 68 -5.94 -3.48 5.71
CA TYR A 68 -5.53 -2.09 5.50
C TYR A 68 -4.19 -1.77 6.19
N ASP A 69 -3.93 -2.31 7.38
CA ASP A 69 -2.64 -2.15 8.07
C ASP A 69 -1.47 -2.76 7.27
N VAL A 70 -1.72 -3.85 6.53
CA VAL A 70 -0.72 -4.43 5.63
C VAL A 70 -0.46 -3.50 4.45
N ILE A 71 -1.52 -2.97 3.80
CA ILE A 71 -1.42 -2.06 2.67
C ILE A 71 -0.72 -0.76 3.10
N SER A 72 -1.12 -0.18 4.25
CA SER A 72 -0.53 1.04 4.79
C SER A 72 0.98 0.98 4.94
N ARG A 73 1.51 -0.14 5.44
CA ARG A 73 2.97 -0.34 5.54
C ARG A 73 3.65 -0.42 4.17
N GLY A 74 2.94 -0.87 3.14
CA GLY A 74 3.42 -0.83 1.76
C GLY A 74 3.54 0.61 1.27
N VAL A 75 2.46 1.36 1.41
CA VAL A 75 2.39 2.78 1.01
C VAL A 75 3.43 3.63 1.75
N GLU A 76 3.59 3.44 3.07
CA GLU A 76 4.64 4.13 3.84
C GLU A 76 6.04 3.88 3.27
N ARG A 77 6.36 2.63 2.89
CA ARG A 77 7.66 2.33 2.24
C ARG A 77 7.81 3.00 0.88
N GLY A 78 6.76 3.01 0.06
CA GLY A 78 6.77 3.72 -1.24
C GLY A 78 7.07 5.21 -1.06
N TYR A 79 6.44 5.86 -0.07
CA TYR A 79 6.77 7.25 0.27
C TYR A 79 8.21 7.42 0.79
N ASP A 80 8.71 6.50 1.61
CA ASP A 80 10.10 6.53 2.08
C ASP A 80 11.09 6.45 0.91
N GLU A 81 10.80 5.61 -0.09
CA GLU A 81 11.60 5.47 -1.30
C GLU A 81 11.52 6.73 -2.19
N LEU A 82 10.32 7.27 -2.41
CA LEU A 82 10.11 8.51 -3.15
C LEU A 82 10.85 9.68 -2.51
N ILE A 83 10.76 9.85 -1.19
CA ILE A 83 11.47 10.88 -0.44
C ILE A 83 12.99 10.72 -0.61
N ALA A 84 13.51 9.51 -0.38
CA ALA A 84 14.94 9.24 -0.49
C ALA A 84 15.49 9.50 -1.89
N GLN A 85 14.74 9.22 -2.94
CA GLN A 85 15.12 9.50 -4.32
C GLN A 85 15.02 10.99 -4.63
N SER A 86 13.95 11.68 -4.19
CA SER A 86 13.79 13.13 -4.35
C SER A 86 14.91 13.91 -3.65
N GLU A 87 15.35 13.47 -2.47
CA GLU A 87 16.50 14.07 -1.76
C GLU A 87 17.81 13.90 -2.52
N LYS A 88 18.00 12.82 -3.25
CA LYS A 88 19.18 12.63 -4.13
C LYS A 88 19.11 13.52 -5.37
N ALA A 89 17.93 13.75 -5.92
CA ALA A 89 17.70 14.62 -7.07
C ALA A 89 17.99 16.10 -6.74
N LYS A 90 17.73 16.54 -5.50
CA LYS A 90 17.96 17.93 -5.02
C LYS A 90 17.39 18.97 -6.00
N ASN A 91 18.31 19.79 -6.61
CA ASN A 91 17.98 20.87 -7.53
C ASN A 91 17.91 20.42 -9.00
N ASP A 92 18.04 19.14 -9.28
CA ASP A 92 17.91 18.59 -10.64
C ASP A 92 16.45 18.26 -10.92
N SER A 93 15.77 19.14 -11.67
CA SER A 93 14.36 18.98 -12.01
C SER A 93 14.10 17.72 -12.86
N LYS A 94 15.05 17.32 -13.70
CA LYS A 94 14.92 16.10 -14.52
C LYS A 94 15.02 14.85 -13.64
N ALA A 95 15.98 14.83 -12.72
CA ALA A 95 16.10 13.73 -11.78
C ALA A 95 14.86 13.63 -10.87
N LEU A 96 14.30 14.76 -10.42
CA LEU A 96 13.05 14.77 -9.65
C LEU A 96 11.86 14.27 -10.47
N ALA A 97 11.75 14.69 -11.73
CA ALA A 97 10.70 14.22 -12.63
C ALA A 97 10.80 12.70 -12.88
N ALA A 98 12.01 12.18 -13.06
CA ALA A 98 12.23 10.73 -13.17
C ALA A 98 11.79 9.98 -11.91
N CYS A 99 12.09 10.48 -10.71
CA CYS A 99 11.62 9.88 -9.45
C CYS A 99 10.09 9.85 -9.36
N ILE A 100 9.43 10.95 -9.74
CA ILE A 100 7.96 11.02 -9.77
C ILE A 100 7.41 10.04 -10.81
N TYR A 101 8.00 9.99 -12.00
CA TYR A 101 7.60 9.06 -13.06
C TYR A 101 7.67 7.61 -12.60
N ASP A 102 8.79 7.19 -12.02
CA ASP A 102 8.97 5.84 -11.50
C ASP A 102 7.90 5.49 -10.45
N TYR A 103 7.62 6.43 -9.54
CA TYR A 103 6.62 6.23 -8.49
C TYR A 103 5.20 6.10 -9.06
N VAL A 104 4.77 7.01 -9.94
CA VAL A 104 3.40 7.02 -10.45
C VAL A 104 3.14 5.95 -11.50
N THR A 105 4.17 5.34 -12.08
CA THR A 105 4.06 4.21 -13.02
C THR A 105 4.18 2.84 -12.35
N ASN A 106 4.57 2.79 -11.08
CA ASN A 106 4.51 1.57 -10.29
C ASN A 106 3.05 1.22 -9.92
N ILE A 107 2.42 0.43 -10.78
CA ILE A 107 0.97 0.13 -10.68
C ILE A 107 0.57 -0.55 -9.37
N GLU A 108 1.47 -1.26 -8.71
CA GLU A 108 1.19 -1.90 -7.41
C GLU A 108 1.09 -0.85 -6.30
N GLU A 109 2.00 0.12 -6.27
CA GLU A 109 1.98 1.24 -5.32
C GLU A 109 0.80 2.15 -5.56
N VAL A 110 0.58 2.55 -6.82
CA VAL A 110 -0.59 3.36 -7.22
C VAL A 110 -1.90 2.70 -6.79
N ARG A 111 -2.05 1.39 -7.00
CA ARG A 111 -3.24 0.65 -6.57
C ARG A 111 -3.41 0.67 -5.05
N ALA A 112 -2.32 0.50 -4.31
CA ALA A 112 -2.35 0.53 -2.85
C ALA A 112 -2.80 1.89 -2.32
N ASP A 113 -2.26 2.98 -2.86
CA ASP A 113 -2.63 4.35 -2.52
C ASP A 113 -4.11 4.65 -2.80
N ILE A 114 -4.62 4.26 -3.96
CA ILE A 114 -6.02 4.45 -4.33
C ILE A 114 -6.96 3.68 -3.38
N VAL A 115 -6.61 2.44 -3.05
CA VAL A 115 -7.42 1.63 -2.12
C VAL A 115 -7.45 2.25 -0.74
N LEU A 116 -6.31 2.75 -0.24
CA LEU A 116 -6.26 3.47 1.05
C LEU A 116 -7.00 4.79 0.99
N SER A 117 -6.82 5.59 -0.07
CA SER A 117 -7.50 6.87 -0.27
C SER A 117 -9.02 6.70 -0.28
N ALA A 118 -9.53 5.69 -0.97
CA ALA A 118 -10.95 5.37 -0.97
C ALA A 118 -11.46 4.96 0.43
N ALA A 119 -10.68 4.22 1.20
CA ALA A 119 -11.02 3.84 2.56
C ALA A 119 -10.95 5.03 3.52
N ALA A 120 -9.98 5.93 3.35
CA ALA A 120 -9.75 7.13 4.16
C ALA A 120 -10.91 8.14 4.11
N ILE A 121 -11.77 8.08 3.08
CA ILE A 121 -13.00 8.90 3.02
C ILE A 121 -13.88 8.67 4.26
N LYS A 122 -13.85 7.46 4.83
CA LYS A 122 -14.70 7.04 5.97
C LYS A 122 -13.90 6.57 7.19
N ASP A 123 -12.58 6.60 7.12
CA ASP A 123 -11.68 6.15 8.17
C ASP A 123 -10.66 7.25 8.49
N GLU A 124 -10.82 7.86 9.67
CA GLU A 124 -10.01 9.01 10.09
C GLU A 124 -8.54 8.63 10.35
N GLU A 125 -8.27 7.41 10.83
CA GLU A 125 -6.88 6.96 11.07
C GLU A 125 -6.13 6.75 9.75
N LEU A 126 -6.80 6.19 8.72
CA LEU A 126 -6.21 6.05 7.39
C LEU A 126 -6.02 7.42 6.74
N ARG A 127 -6.96 8.36 6.93
CA ARG A 127 -6.81 9.74 6.46
C ARG A 127 -5.59 10.40 7.07
N ALA A 128 -5.45 10.37 8.39
CA ALA A 128 -4.31 10.93 9.10
C ALA A 128 -2.97 10.29 8.68
N LEU A 129 -2.97 9.00 8.31
CA LEU A 129 -1.79 8.33 7.74
C LEU A 129 -1.40 8.96 6.39
N LEU A 130 -2.34 9.09 5.46
CA LEU A 130 -2.08 9.66 4.14
C LEU A 130 -1.66 11.14 4.23
N GLU A 131 -2.30 11.92 5.12
CA GLU A 131 -1.91 13.31 5.40
C GLU A 131 -0.46 13.38 5.88
N ARG A 132 -0.06 12.56 6.86
CA ARG A 132 1.35 12.51 7.33
C ARG A 132 2.34 12.15 6.21
N ASN A 133 2.00 11.22 5.33
CA ASN A 133 2.87 10.84 4.22
C ASN A 133 3.04 12.01 3.25
N ASN A 134 1.95 12.70 2.88
CA ASN A 134 2.01 13.89 2.05
C ASN A 134 2.84 15.02 2.70
N GLU A 135 2.63 15.28 4.00
CA GLU A 135 3.39 16.29 4.75
C GLU A 135 4.89 15.97 4.78
N ARG A 136 5.27 14.71 4.97
CA ARG A 136 6.67 14.26 4.94
C ARG A 136 7.29 14.47 3.56
N TYR A 137 6.57 14.14 2.49
CA TYR A 137 7.04 14.37 1.12
C TYR A 137 7.20 15.87 0.83
N GLU A 138 6.20 16.69 1.15
CA GLU A 138 6.30 18.15 1.02
C GLU A 138 7.48 18.73 1.82
N ALA A 139 7.67 18.29 3.05
CA ALA A 139 8.79 18.73 3.89
C ALA A 139 10.15 18.38 3.29
N SER A 140 10.29 17.23 2.62
CA SER A 140 11.51 16.85 1.92
C SER A 140 11.80 17.77 0.74
N LEU A 141 10.78 18.14 -0.04
CA LEU A 141 10.89 19.04 -1.18
C LEU A 141 11.23 20.49 -0.76
N LYS A 142 10.68 20.97 0.36
CA LYS A 142 10.92 22.33 0.89
C LYS A 142 12.39 22.63 1.23
N GLN A 143 13.22 21.61 1.32
CA GLN A 143 14.66 21.78 1.49
C GLN A 143 15.35 22.37 0.24
N TYR A 144 14.69 22.28 -0.94
CA TYR A 144 15.29 22.63 -2.24
C TYR A 144 14.43 23.62 -3.04
N MET A 145 13.20 23.90 -2.60
CA MET A 145 12.28 24.78 -3.32
C MET A 145 11.35 25.53 -2.36
N SER A 146 10.58 26.47 -2.88
CA SER A 146 9.58 27.22 -2.10
C SER A 146 8.42 26.32 -1.65
N ASP A 147 7.72 26.71 -0.59
CA ASP A 147 6.56 26.03 -0.04
C ASP A 147 5.47 25.79 -1.10
N ASN A 148 5.23 26.81 -1.95
CA ASN A 148 4.23 26.68 -3.01
C ASN A 148 4.64 25.66 -4.08
N GLN A 149 5.92 25.63 -4.47
CA GLN A 149 6.42 24.64 -5.42
C GLN A 149 6.35 23.22 -4.84
N ALA A 150 6.75 23.01 -3.61
CA ALA A 150 6.66 21.73 -2.93
C ALA A 150 5.20 21.24 -2.88
N LYS A 151 4.27 22.12 -2.52
CA LYS A 151 2.84 21.82 -2.49
C LYS A 151 2.30 21.47 -3.89
N MET A 152 2.68 22.24 -4.91
CA MET A 152 2.26 21.98 -6.29
C MET A 152 2.75 20.62 -6.77
N ILE A 153 4.01 20.26 -6.51
CA ILE A 153 4.57 18.97 -6.88
C ILE A 153 3.85 17.83 -6.16
N SER A 154 3.61 17.95 -4.85
CA SER A 154 2.87 16.94 -4.10
C SER A 154 1.46 16.71 -4.67
N VAL A 155 0.72 17.78 -4.93
CA VAL A 155 -0.63 17.70 -5.54
C VAL A 155 -0.59 17.14 -6.94
N PHE A 156 0.40 17.53 -7.76
CA PHE A 156 0.59 17.01 -9.12
C PHE A 156 0.89 15.50 -9.10
N THR A 157 1.78 15.05 -8.23
CA THR A 157 2.09 13.62 -8.05
C THR A 157 0.84 12.81 -7.69
N ASN A 158 0.04 13.31 -6.74
CA ASN A 158 -1.24 12.68 -6.36
C ASN A 158 -2.23 12.66 -7.53
N GLY A 159 -2.29 13.71 -8.35
CA GLY A 159 -3.09 13.77 -9.56
C GLY A 159 -2.66 12.72 -10.59
N LEU A 160 -1.36 12.59 -10.85
CA LEU A 160 -0.82 11.57 -11.75
C LEU A 160 -1.15 10.15 -11.27
N MET A 161 -1.06 9.87 -9.98
CA MET A 161 -1.47 8.56 -9.42
C MET A 161 -2.94 8.25 -9.69
N LEU A 162 -3.84 9.22 -9.52
CA LEU A 162 -5.27 9.03 -9.82
C LEU A 162 -5.49 8.77 -11.32
N GLU A 163 -4.84 9.55 -12.19
CA GLU A 163 -4.93 9.39 -13.64
C GLU A 163 -4.42 8.02 -14.10
N THR A 164 -3.28 7.57 -13.57
CA THR A 164 -2.72 6.26 -13.87
C THR A 164 -3.60 5.13 -13.34
N GLY A 165 -4.03 5.21 -12.10
CA GLY A 165 -4.65 4.08 -11.42
C GLY A 165 -6.15 3.95 -11.66
N ILE A 166 -6.87 5.05 -11.93
CA ILE A 166 -8.33 5.04 -12.17
C ILE A 166 -8.63 5.04 -13.66
N PHE A 167 -7.95 5.90 -14.43
CA PHE A 167 -8.24 6.09 -15.85
C PHE A 167 -7.30 5.32 -16.77
N ALA A 168 -6.30 4.62 -16.21
CA ALA A 168 -5.27 3.88 -16.94
C ALA A 168 -4.50 4.76 -17.97
N HIS A 169 -4.39 6.06 -17.70
CA HIS A 169 -3.58 6.96 -18.51
C HIS A 169 -2.11 6.64 -18.34
N GLN A 170 -1.39 6.61 -19.46
CA GLN A 170 0.06 6.44 -19.46
C GLN A 170 0.69 7.79 -19.79
N PHE A 171 1.56 8.25 -18.91
CA PHE A 171 2.34 9.47 -19.11
C PHE A 171 3.74 9.11 -19.59
N SER A 172 4.30 9.95 -20.47
CA SER A 172 5.73 9.88 -20.77
C SER A 172 6.53 10.62 -19.70
N GLU A 173 7.78 10.23 -19.51
CA GLU A 173 8.70 10.97 -18.63
C GLU A 173 8.79 12.45 -19.05
N GLU A 174 8.81 12.74 -20.35
CA GLU A 174 8.82 14.10 -20.91
C GLU A 174 7.61 14.96 -20.51
N PHE A 175 6.46 14.34 -20.22
CA PHE A 175 5.28 15.07 -19.73
C PHE A 175 5.46 15.59 -18.30
N ILE A 176 6.29 14.93 -17.50
CA ILE A 176 6.49 15.24 -16.09
C ILE A 176 7.64 16.25 -15.91
N VAL A 177 8.59 16.30 -16.85
CA VAL A 177 9.71 17.27 -16.86
C VAL A 177 9.24 18.66 -17.26
#